data_ce730d19f712e50a952216596bdc9fdd
#
_entry.id   ce730d19f712e50a952216596bdc9fdd
#
_cell.length_a   1.000
_cell.length_b   1.000
_cell.length_c   1.000
_cell.angle_alpha   90.00
_cell.angle_beta   90.00
_cell.angle_gamma   90.00
#
_symmetry.space_group_name_H-M   'P 1'
#
loop_
_entity.id
_entity.type
_entity.pdbx_description
1 polymer ?
#
loop_
_entity_poly.entity_id
_entity_poly.type
_entity_poly.pdbx_seq_one_letter_code
_entity_poly.pdbx_strand_id
1 'polypeptide(L)'
;MTIKDYKFAGKKAIVRVDFNVPLDENGKITDDTRIRGALPTLKHILDEGGALIIMSHMGKPKGKVQAKFSLSQIVDAVAAALGRPVQFAEDCAKAQDQAAALKPGEVLMLENLRFYPEEEGKPVGIEKEDPAYEPAKKEMKARQKEFAKTLASYADCYVMDAFGTAHRKHASTAVIADYFDADNKMLGFLMEKEVAAVDAILKDIKRPFVAIMGGSKVSSKIGIIENLLGKVDKLILCGGMTYTFAKAHGGEIGGSIVELDKLDVALGVEELAKKNGVELVLAPDAICGDDFKNEANQKVFPSDAIPEGWQGMDAGPEAQKRFAAAIKGAKTILWNGPAGVFEFDNFCDGSRAIGLAIAEATKEGAFSLIGGGDSVACVNKFGLADQVSYISTGGGALLEAIEGKVLPGVAAIKGE
;
A
#
# COMPACT_ATOMS: atom_id res chain seq x y z
N MET A 1 -8.99 -11.28 20.11
CA MET A 1 -9.69 -12.37 19.37
C MET A 1 -9.04 -12.51 18.00
N THR A 2 -8.80 -13.74 17.51
CA THR A 2 -8.35 -13.99 16.14
C THR A 2 -9.52 -14.49 15.29
N ILE A 3 -9.44 -14.31 13.97
CA ILE A 3 -10.50 -14.77 13.06
C ILE A 3 -10.67 -16.29 13.09
N LYS A 4 -9.59 -17.05 13.36
CA LYS A 4 -9.64 -18.52 13.46
C LYS A 4 -10.35 -19.04 14.71
N ASP A 5 -10.30 -18.26 15.78
CA ASP A 5 -10.85 -18.68 17.08
C ASP A 5 -12.30 -18.25 17.27
N TYR A 6 -12.74 -17.27 16.47
CA TYR A 6 -14.12 -16.76 16.56
C TYR A 6 -15.14 -17.74 16.00
N LYS A 7 -16.27 -17.88 16.68
CA LYS A 7 -17.36 -18.78 16.26
C LYS A 7 -18.41 -18.02 15.47
N PHE A 8 -18.36 -18.14 14.14
CA PHE A 8 -19.26 -17.45 13.22
C PHE A 8 -20.63 -18.10 13.06
N ALA A 9 -20.81 -19.36 13.48
CA ALA A 9 -22.08 -20.07 13.33
C ALA A 9 -23.28 -19.27 13.88
N GLY A 10 -24.22 -18.93 13.01
CA GLY A 10 -25.42 -18.16 13.36
C GLY A 10 -25.15 -16.66 13.61
N LYS A 11 -23.93 -16.18 13.40
CA LYS A 11 -23.55 -14.77 13.56
C LYS A 11 -23.56 -14.02 12.23
N LYS A 12 -23.80 -12.72 12.29
CA LYS A 12 -23.64 -11.78 11.17
C LYS A 12 -22.32 -11.04 11.34
N ALA A 13 -21.44 -11.16 10.37
CA ALA A 13 -20.15 -10.47 10.37
C ALA A 13 -20.18 -9.30 9.38
N ILE A 14 -19.91 -8.08 9.85
CA ILE A 14 -19.65 -6.96 8.96
C ILE A 14 -18.15 -6.87 8.67
N VAL A 15 -17.79 -6.96 7.39
CA VAL A 15 -16.41 -7.10 6.94
C VAL A 15 -16.01 -5.91 6.09
N ARG A 16 -14.97 -5.19 6.50
CA ARG A 16 -14.37 -4.13 5.69
C ARG A 16 -13.31 -4.70 4.77
N VAL A 17 -13.59 -4.73 3.49
CA VAL A 17 -12.69 -5.17 2.42
C VAL A 17 -12.26 -4.01 1.53
N ASP A 18 -11.22 -4.19 0.75
CA ASP A 18 -10.80 -3.22 -0.27
C ASP A 18 -11.14 -3.74 -1.67
N PHE A 19 -12.33 -3.39 -2.14
CA PHE A 19 -12.80 -3.71 -3.50
C PHE A 19 -12.68 -2.52 -4.45
N ASN A 20 -11.73 -1.61 -4.18
CA ASN A 20 -11.40 -0.53 -5.09
C ASN A 20 -10.61 -1.07 -6.29
N VAL A 21 -11.28 -1.84 -7.13
CA VAL A 21 -10.70 -2.49 -8.32
C VAL A 21 -10.76 -1.56 -9.54
N PRO A 22 -9.81 -1.67 -10.48
CA PRO A 22 -9.85 -0.92 -11.73
C PRO A 22 -10.92 -1.49 -12.66
N LEU A 23 -11.69 -0.60 -13.28
CA LEU A 23 -12.71 -0.91 -14.29
C LEU A 23 -12.30 -0.31 -15.64
N ASP A 24 -12.60 -1.02 -16.71
CA ASP A 24 -12.49 -0.48 -18.07
C ASP A 24 -13.68 0.43 -18.42
N GLU A 25 -13.70 0.97 -19.63
CA GLU A 25 -14.75 1.86 -20.14
C GLU A 25 -16.16 1.23 -20.12
N ASN A 26 -16.22 -0.11 -20.12
CA ASN A 26 -17.46 -0.88 -20.09
C ASN A 26 -17.86 -1.33 -18.67
N GLY A 27 -17.12 -0.87 -17.63
CA GLY A 27 -17.35 -1.27 -16.24
C GLY A 27 -16.86 -2.68 -15.90
N LYS A 28 -16.04 -3.30 -16.77
CA LYS A 28 -15.46 -4.62 -16.51
C LYS A 28 -14.20 -4.50 -15.67
N ILE A 29 -14.07 -5.38 -14.68
CA ILE A 29 -12.87 -5.45 -13.83
C ILE A 29 -11.67 -5.88 -14.67
N THR A 30 -10.59 -5.09 -14.66
CA THR A 30 -9.33 -5.38 -15.35
C THR A 30 -8.30 -6.06 -14.47
N ASP A 31 -8.45 -5.94 -13.14
CA ASP A 31 -7.62 -6.62 -12.14
C ASP A 31 -8.48 -6.94 -10.89
N ASP A 32 -8.65 -8.21 -10.61
CA ASP A 32 -9.45 -8.73 -9.50
C ASP A 32 -8.63 -9.11 -8.25
N THR A 33 -7.35 -8.78 -8.23
CA THR A 33 -6.41 -9.16 -7.16
C THR A 33 -6.95 -8.81 -5.77
N ARG A 34 -7.60 -7.65 -5.61
CA ARG A 34 -8.17 -7.21 -4.34
C ARG A 34 -9.37 -8.05 -3.91
N ILE A 35 -10.21 -8.47 -4.85
CA ILE A 35 -11.34 -9.39 -4.56
C ILE A 35 -10.77 -10.73 -4.12
N ARG A 36 -9.83 -11.30 -4.88
CA ARG A 36 -9.19 -12.57 -4.54
C ARG A 36 -8.48 -12.53 -3.18
N GLY A 37 -7.85 -11.41 -2.85
CA GLY A 37 -7.19 -11.22 -1.55
C GLY A 37 -8.12 -11.29 -0.34
N ALA A 38 -9.38 -10.88 -0.49
CA ALA A 38 -10.39 -10.91 0.56
C ALA A 38 -11.10 -12.28 0.68
N LEU A 39 -11.05 -13.12 -0.36
CA LEU A 39 -11.79 -14.39 -0.38
C LEU A 39 -11.50 -15.33 0.80
N PRO A 40 -10.25 -15.51 1.25
CA PRO A 40 -9.99 -16.39 2.39
C PRO A 40 -10.79 -16.01 3.64
N THR A 41 -10.88 -14.71 3.95
CA THR A 41 -11.67 -14.19 5.08
C THR A 41 -13.16 -14.42 4.87
N LEU A 42 -13.67 -14.02 3.70
CA LEU A 42 -15.10 -14.10 3.40
C LEU A 42 -15.59 -15.55 3.37
N LYS A 43 -14.85 -16.43 2.72
CA LYS A 43 -15.18 -17.86 2.65
C LYS A 43 -15.12 -18.54 4.02
N HIS A 44 -14.12 -18.22 4.84
CA HIS A 44 -14.02 -18.76 6.19
C HIS A 44 -15.26 -18.45 7.03
N ILE A 45 -15.73 -17.19 7.01
CA ILE A 45 -16.94 -16.80 7.75
C ILE A 45 -18.18 -17.58 7.26
N LEU A 46 -18.33 -17.71 5.94
CA LEU A 46 -19.45 -18.46 5.34
C LEU A 46 -19.37 -19.94 5.64
N ASP A 47 -18.19 -20.55 5.56
CA ASP A 47 -17.96 -21.98 5.81
C ASP A 47 -18.17 -22.34 7.28
N GLU A 48 -17.92 -21.41 8.20
CA GLU A 48 -18.22 -21.54 9.63
C GLU A 48 -19.70 -21.28 9.97
N GLY A 49 -20.55 -21.06 8.97
CA GLY A 49 -22.00 -20.88 9.16
C GLY A 49 -22.42 -19.45 9.52
N GLY A 50 -21.59 -18.47 9.25
CA GLY A 50 -21.91 -17.05 9.39
C GLY A 50 -22.67 -16.48 8.20
N ALA A 51 -23.25 -15.29 8.38
CA ALA A 51 -23.74 -14.44 7.30
C ALA A 51 -22.77 -13.25 7.11
N LEU A 52 -22.65 -12.76 5.89
CA LEU A 52 -21.75 -11.68 5.54
C LEU A 52 -22.48 -10.38 5.23
N ILE A 53 -21.96 -9.28 5.78
CA ILE A 53 -22.25 -7.92 5.32
C ILE A 53 -20.94 -7.32 4.86
N ILE A 54 -20.78 -7.13 3.55
CA ILE A 54 -19.54 -6.64 2.93
C ILE A 54 -19.66 -5.14 2.77
N MET A 55 -18.68 -4.41 3.26
CA MET A 55 -18.53 -2.97 3.04
C MET A 55 -17.18 -2.62 2.45
N SER A 56 -17.20 -1.72 1.47
CA SER A 56 -16.01 -1.28 0.75
C SER A 56 -16.18 0.14 0.20
N HIS A 57 -15.15 0.60 -0.48
CA HIS A 57 -15.16 1.84 -1.25
C HIS A 57 -14.70 1.60 -2.68
N MET A 58 -15.03 2.52 -3.57
CA MET A 58 -14.50 2.60 -4.93
C MET A 58 -14.22 4.06 -5.29
N GLY A 59 -13.01 4.32 -5.80
CA GLY A 59 -12.59 5.64 -6.25
C GLY A 59 -12.59 6.73 -5.19
N LYS A 60 -12.75 7.96 -5.65
CA LYS A 60 -12.77 9.18 -4.82
C LYS A 60 -13.99 10.05 -5.13
N PRO A 61 -15.20 9.63 -4.77
CA PRO A 61 -16.44 10.36 -5.08
C PRO A 61 -16.65 11.63 -4.27
N LYS A 62 -15.82 11.90 -3.26
CA LYS A 62 -15.85 13.11 -2.43
C LYS A 62 -17.21 13.34 -1.72
N GLY A 63 -17.79 12.31 -1.16
CA GLY A 63 -19.04 12.37 -0.43
C GLY A 63 -20.27 12.60 -1.31
N LYS A 64 -20.23 12.24 -2.58
CA LYS A 64 -21.34 12.38 -3.53
C LYS A 64 -21.59 11.06 -4.26
N VAL A 65 -22.86 10.75 -4.48
CA VAL A 65 -23.26 9.61 -5.30
C VAL A 65 -22.86 9.85 -6.76
N GLN A 66 -22.10 8.92 -7.33
CA GLN A 66 -21.66 8.96 -8.73
C GLN A 66 -21.70 7.53 -9.28
N ALA A 67 -22.51 7.30 -10.32
CA ALA A 67 -22.75 5.97 -10.90
C ALA A 67 -21.44 5.22 -11.26
N LYS A 68 -20.44 5.93 -11.78
CA LYS A 68 -19.14 5.36 -12.13
C LYS A 68 -18.34 4.77 -10.93
N PHE A 69 -18.72 5.12 -9.71
CA PHE A 69 -18.11 4.63 -8.48
C PHE A 69 -19.05 3.74 -7.66
N SER A 70 -20.21 3.38 -8.22
CA SER A 70 -21.12 2.44 -7.54
C SER A 70 -20.51 1.06 -7.45
N LEU A 71 -20.60 0.44 -6.28
CA LEU A 71 -20.18 -0.95 -6.07
C LEU A 71 -21.15 -1.95 -6.70
N SER A 72 -22.34 -1.51 -7.15
CA SER A 72 -23.28 -2.37 -7.88
C SER A 72 -22.64 -2.99 -9.14
N GLN A 73 -21.66 -2.31 -9.76
CA GLN A 73 -20.96 -2.78 -10.95
C GLN A 73 -20.13 -4.05 -10.74
N ILE A 74 -19.76 -4.37 -9.49
CA ILE A 74 -18.91 -5.52 -9.19
C ILE A 74 -19.62 -6.63 -8.43
N VAL A 75 -20.90 -6.47 -8.12
CA VAL A 75 -21.69 -7.46 -7.35
C VAL A 75 -21.64 -8.84 -7.98
N ASP A 76 -21.85 -8.93 -9.29
CA ASP A 76 -21.82 -10.21 -10.02
C ASP A 76 -20.44 -10.87 -9.98
N ALA A 77 -19.38 -10.09 -10.09
CA ALA A 77 -18.02 -10.60 -9.99
C ALA A 77 -17.71 -11.12 -8.56
N VAL A 78 -18.17 -10.42 -7.54
CA VAL A 78 -18.03 -10.86 -6.15
C VAL A 78 -18.84 -12.13 -5.91
N ALA A 79 -20.08 -12.20 -6.41
CA ALA A 79 -20.92 -13.39 -6.34
C ALA A 79 -20.27 -14.60 -7.01
N ALA A 80 -19.72 -14.42 -8.21
CA ALA A 80 -18.99 -15.47 -8.91
C ALA A 80 -17.76 -15.94 -8.13
N ALA A 81 -16.98 -15.01 -7.56
CA ALA A 81 -15.79 -15.34 -6.78
C ALA A 81 -16.12 -16.09 -5.47
N LEU A 82 -17.24 -15.75 -4.83
CA LEU A 82 -17.74 -16.45 -3.63
C LEU A 82 -18.47 -17.76 -3.95
N GLY A 83 -18.93 -17.95 -5.20
CA GLY A 83 -19.79 -19.06 -5.59
C GLY A 83 -21.16 -19.01 -4.93
N ARG A 84 -21.67 -17.82 -4.59
CA ARG A 84 -22.94 -17.60 -3.89
C ARG A 84 -23.61 -16.31 -4.38
N PRO A 85 -24.95 -16.22 -4.36
CA PRO A 85 -25.65 -14.98 -4.61
C PRO A 85 -25.25 -13.89 -3.62
N VAL A 86 -25.13 -12.66 -4.10
CA VAL A 86 -24.86 -11.46 -3.28
C VAL A 86 -26.01 -10.49 -3.45
N GLN A 87 -26.69 -10.19 -2.34
CA GLN A 87 -27.69 -9.13 -2.28
C GLN A 87 -26.97 -7.78 -2.24
N PHE A 88 -27.59 -6.73 -2.73
CA PHE A 88 -27.02 -5.38 -2.74
C PHE A 88 -27.95 -4.39 -2.03
N ALA A 89 -27.37 -3.58 -1.15
CA ALA A 89 -28.03 -2.47 -0.48
C ALA A 89 -27.58 -1.14 -1.08
N GLU A 90 -28.47 -0.44 -1.74
CA GLU A 90 -28.18 0.82 -2.43
C GLU A 90 -27.87 2.00 -1.47
N ASP A 91 -28.23 1.86 -0.19
CA ASP A 91 -27.99 2.86 0.84
C ASP A 91 -27.36 2.23 2.09
N CYS A 92 -26.09 2.54 2.34
CA CYS A 92 -25.36 2.03 3.50
C CYS A 92 -26.04 2.36 4.83
N ALA A 93 -26.70 3.50 4.93
CA ALA A 93 -27.32 3.97 6.16
C ALA A 93 -28.73 3.42 6.39
N LYS A 94 -29.32 2.74 5.39
CA LYS A 94 -30.70 2.22 5.42
C LYS A 94 -30.81 0.73 5.11
N ALA A 95 -29.74 -0.04 5.38
CA ALA A 95 -29.70 -1.46 5.10
C ALA A 95 -30.19 -2.34 6.26
N GLN A 96 -30.82 -1.78 7.28
CA GLN A 96 -31.18 -2.46 8.52
C GLN A 96 -32.11 -3.66 8.29
N ASP A 97 -33.16 -3.50 7.50
CA ASP A 97 -34.10 -4.58 7.23
C ASP A 97 -33.47 -5.71 6.42
N GLN A 98 -32.66 -5.36 5.41
CA GLN A 98 -31.91 -6.34 4.61
C GLN A 98 -30.91 -7.11 5.49
N ALA A 99 -30.15 -6.40 6.34
CA ALA A 99 -29.20 -7.02 7.26
C ALA A 99 -29.92 -7.91 8.30
N ALA A 100 -31.07 -7.46 8.83
CA ALA A 100 -31.86 -8.24 9.79
C ALA A 100 -32.38 -9.55 9.18
N ALA A 101 -32.76 -9.54 7.90
CA ALA A 101 -33.32 -10.68 7.18
C ALA A 101 -32.28 -11.71 6.76
N LEU A 102 -30.95 -11.42 6.81
CA LEU A 102 -29.89 -12.34 6.41
C LEU A 102 -29.89 -13.62 7.24
N LYS A 103 -29.82 -14.74 6.55
CA LYS A 103 -29.67 -16.08 7.13
C LYS A 103 -28.20 -16.55 7.04
N PRO A 104 -27.80 -17.55 7.83
CA PRO A 104 -26.48 -18.17 7.70
C PRO A 104 -26.16 -18.57 6.27
N GLY A 105 -24.98 -18.20 5.79
CA GLY A 105 -24.52 -18.44 4.42
C GLY A 105 -24.96 -17.41 3.39
N GLU A 106 -25.81 -16.45 3.73
CA GLU A 106 -26.22 -15.36 2.86
C GLU A 106 -25.26 -14.18 2.93
N VAL A 107 -25.22 -13.39 1.84
CA VAL A 107 -24.31 -12.28 1.66
C VAL A 107 -25.07 -11.03 1.24
N LEU A 108 -24.84 -9.93 1.96
CA LEU A 108 -25.28 -8.59 1.63
C LEU A 108 -24.04 -7.70 1.38
N MET A 109 -24.00 -7.01 0.26
CA MET A 109 -22.98 -6.01 -0.03
C MET A 109 -23.59 -4.62 0.01
N LEU A 110 -22.96 -3.72 0.74
CA LEU A 110 -23.39 -2.32 0.85
C LEU A 110 -22.83 -1.51 -0.33
N GLU A 111 -23.50 -0.40 -0.65
CA GLU A 111 -23.03 0.60 -1.62
C GLU A 111 -21.72 1.27 -1.13
N ASN A 112 -21.06 2.00 -2.02
CA ASN A 112 -19.82 2.70 -1.78
C ASN A 112 -19.87 3.62 -0.56
N LEU A 113 -19.12 3.26 0.47
CA LEU A 113 -19.01 4.01 1.72
C LEU A 113 -18.61 5.48 1.51
N ARG A 114 -17.80 5.75 0.48
CA ARG A 114 -17.32 7.13 0.19
C ARG A 114 -18.34 8.01 -0.52
N PHE A 115 -19.54 7.50 -0.77
CA PHE A 115 -20.68 8.36 -1.11
C PHE A 115 -21.14 9.19 0.08
N TYR A 116 -20.77 8.78 1.29
CA TYR A 116 -21.09 9.45 2.55
C TYR A 116 -19.88 10.27 3.04
N PRO A 117 -20.04 11.62 3.23
CA PRO A 117 -18.99 12.44 3.83
C PRO A 117 -18.54 11.94 5.21
N GLU A 118 -19.47 11.32 5.93
CA GLU A 118 -19.29 10.72 7.25
C GLU A 118 -18.24 9.62 7.25
N GLU A 119 -18.05 8.91 6.14
CA GLU A 119 -17.02 7.88 6.05
C GLU A 119 -15.63 8.46 6.29
N GLU A 120 -15.28 9.53 5.62
CA GLU A 120 -13.98 10.19 5.80
C GLU A 120 -13.96 11.13 7.02
N GLY A 121 -15.10 11.57 7.50
CA GLY A 121 -15.22 12.46 8.64
C GLY A 121 -14.60 13.84 8.42
N LYS A 122 -14.67 14.34 7.19
CA LYS A 122 -14.13 15.64 6.77
C LYS A 122 -15.25 16.51 6.19
N PRO A 123 -15.25 17.82 6.49
CA PRO A 123 -16.16 18.75 5.83
C PRO A 123 -16.00 18.71 4.32
N VAL A 124 -17.11 18.85 3.59
CA VAL A 124 -17.12 18.91 2.13
C VAL A 124 -17.38 20.34 1.70
N GLY A 125 -16.56 20.87 0.78
CA GLY A 125 -16.74 22.20 0.20
C GLY A 125 -16.30 23.37 1.10
N ILE A 126 -15.55 23.10 2.16
CA ILE A 126 -14.98 24.13 3.06
C ILE A 126 -13.46 23.91 3.09
N GLU A 127 -12.68 24.93 2.71
CA GLU A 127 -11.23 24.89 2.74
C GLU A 127 -10.71 24.94 4.19
N LYS A 128 -9.54 24.37 4.44
CA LYS A 128 -8.97 24.25 5.80
C LYS A 128 -8.69 25.60 6.46
N GLU A 129 -8.40 26.60 5.66
CA GLU A 129 -8.08 27.98 6.06
C GLU A 129 -9.33 28.79 6.39
N ASP A 130 -10.53 28.30 6.03
CA ASP A 130 -11.80 28.96 6.34
C ASP A 130 -12.11 28.86 7.84
N PRO A 131 -12.45 29.96 8.52
CA PRO A 131 -12.88 29.95 9.94
C PRO A 131 -14.05 29.00 10.24
N ALA A 132 -14.89 28.69 9.25
CA ALA A 132 -15.98 27.73 9.38
C ALA A 132 -15.50 26.26 9.38
N TYR A 133 -14.25 25.99 9.01
CA TYR A 133 -13.76 24.63 8.87
C TYR A 133 -13.75 23.83 10.18
N GLU A 134 -13.21 24.36 11.26
CA GLU A 134 -13.13 23.64 12.53
C GLU A 134 -14.50 23.34 13.17
N PRO A 135 -15.47 24.29 13.18
CA PRO A 135 -16.85 23.97 13.58
C PRO A 135 -17.48 22.86 12.74
N ALA A 136 -17.39 22.97 11.40
CA ALA A 136 -17.93 21.98 10.47
C ALA A 136 -17.26 20.59 10.64
N LYS A 137 -15.96 20.57 10.92
CA LYS A 137 -15.20 19.32 11.20
C LYS A 137 -15.68 18.66 12.49
N LYS A 138 -15.95 19.44 13.54
CA LYS A 138 -16.48 18.91 14.81
C LYS A 138 -17.86 18.28 14.61
N GLU A 139 -18.74 18.94 13.87
CA GLU A 139 -20.06 18.41 13.51
C GLU A 139 -19.92 17.12 12.67
N MET A 140 -19.06 17.14 11.63
CA MET A 140 -18.82 15.99 10.78
C MET A 140 -18.26 14.80 11.58
N LYS A 141 -17.43 15.02 12.59
CA LYS A 141 -16.94 13.96 13.47
C LYS A 141 -18.05 13.34 14.32
N ALA A 142 -19.03 14.12 14.76
CA ALA A 142 -20.22 13.58 15.43
C ALA A 142 -21.06 12.72 14.47
N ARG A 143 -21.31 13.21 13.25
CA ARG A 143 -22.00 12.46 12.20
C ARG A 143 -21.24 11.19 11.79
N GLN A 144 -19.91 11.22 11.74
CA GLN A 144 -19.07 10.04 11.50
C GLN A 144 -19.31 8.94 12.53
N LYS A 145 -19.41 9.30 13.81
CA LYS A 145 -19.70 8.35 14.89
C LYS A 145 -21.09 7.72 14.75
N GLU A 146 -22.11 8.52 14.42
CA GLU A 146 -23.47 8.02 14.19
C GLU A 146 -23.53 7.09 12.98
N PHE A 147 -22.83 7.42 11.89
CA PHE A 147 -22.73 6.55 10.72
C PHE A 147 -22.03 5.23 11.06
N ALA A 148 -20.92 5.27 11.78
CA ALA A 148 -20.23 4.06 12.23
C ALA A 148 -21.10 3.21 13.16
N LYS A 149 -21.86 3.82 14.06
CA LYS A 149 -22.83 3.14 14.92
C LYS A 149 -23.96 2.47 14.12
N THR A 150 -24.44 3.14 13.10
CA THR A 150 -25.46 2.56 12.19
C THR A 150 -24.91 1.32 11.49
N LEU A 151 -23.70 1.39 10.90
CA LEU A 151 -23.06 0.24 10.27
C LEU A 151 -22.85 -0.90 11.28
N ALA A 152 -22.39 -0.60 12.48
CA ALA A 152 -22.17 -1.60 13.52
C ALA A 152 -23.47 -2.31 13.95
N SER A 153 -24.61 -1.61 13.92
CA SER A 153 -25.91 -2.16 14.31
C SER A 153 -26.41 -3.30 13.41
N TYR A 154 -25.79 -3.48 12.23
CA TYR A 154 -26.17 -4.53 11.28
C TYR A 154 -25.62 -5.91 11.62
N ALA A 155 -24.63 -6.01 12.52
CA ALA A 155 -23.86 -7.24 12.72
C ALA A 155 -23.53 -7.53 14.18
N ASP A 156 -23.18 -8.79 14.43
CA ASP A 156 -22.75 -9.28 15.75
C ASP A 156 -21.25 -9.10 15.97
N CYS A 157 -20.45 -9.03 14.87
CA CYS A 157 -19.01 -8.84 14.94
C CYS A 157 -18.48 -8.05 13.75
N TYR A 158 -17.30 -7.48 13.93
CA TYR A 158 -16.59 -6.67 12.94
C TYR A 158 -15.26 -7.31 12.56
N VAL A 159 -15.00 -7.40 11.25
CA VAL A 159 -13.75 -7.89 10.70
C VAL A 159 -13.12 -6.82 9.81
N MET A 160 -11.92 -6.38 10.18
CA MET A 160 -11.12 -5.45 9.37
C MET A 160 -10.20 -6.25 8.45
N ASP A 161 -10.40 -6.15 7.13
CA ASP A 161 -9.65 -6.89 6.12
C ASP A 161 -9.24 -6.03 4.91
N ALA A 162 -8.93 -4.76 5.16
CA ALA A 162 -8.59 -3.77 4.14
C ALA A 162 -7.31 -3.00 4.51
N PHE A 163 -6.15 -3.61 4.29
CA PHE A 163 -4.87 -3.01 4.68
C PHE A 163 -4.59 -1.69 3.95
N GLY A 164 -4.93 -1.58 2.66
CA GLY A 164 -4.75 -0.36 1.87
C GLY A 164 -5.43 0.89 2.45
N THR A 165 -6.42 0.74 3.32
CA THR A 165 -7.13 1.83 4.00
C THR A 165 -6.89 1.88 5.52
N ALA A 166 -6.06 1.00 6.06
CA ALA A 166 -5.81 0.89 7.50
C ALA A 166 -5.16 2.14 8.12
N HIS A 167 -4.47 2.96 7.30
CA HIS A 167 -3.87 4.24 7.71
C HIS A 167 -4.89 5.39 7.84
N ARG A 168 -6.17 5.15 7.49
CA ARG A 168 -7.23 6.15 7.53
C ARG A 168 -8.16 5.89 8.73
N LYS A 169 -8.37 6.91 9.57
CA LYS A 169 -9.37 6.85 10.65
C LYS A 169 -10.77 7.16 10.08
N HIS A 170 -11.23 6.29 9.18
CA HIS A 170 -12.57 6.39 8.59
C HIS A 170 -13.62 5.71 9.47
N ALA A 171 -14.92 5.96 9.20
CA ALA A 171 -16.01 5.33 9.92
C ALA A 171 -15.91 3.80 9.89
N SER A 172 -15.71 3.23 8.69
CA SER A 172 -15.70 1.79 8.46
C SER A 172 -14.38 1.09 8.79
N THR A 173 -13.25 1.80 8.90
CA THR A 173 -11.93 1.21 9.11
C THR A 173 -11.46 1.24 10.56
N ALA A 174 -11.91 2.23 11.34
CA ALA A 174 -11.47 2.44 12.70
C ALA A 174 -12.61 2.78 13.66
N VAL A 175 -13.43 3.78 13.36
CA VAL A 175 -14.44 4.29 14.30
C VAL A 175 -15.50 3.23 14.63
N ILE A 176 -15.87 2.39 13.66
CA ILE A 176 -16.82 1.27 13.84
C ILE A 176 -16.40 0.30 14.95
N ALA A 177 -15.09 0.11 15.12
CA ALA A 177 -14.56 -0.81 16.13
C ALA A 177 -14.88 -0.40 17.58
N ASP A 178 -15.22 0.89 17.81
CA ASP A 178 -15.63 1.39 19.12
C ASP A 178 -17.01 0.86 19.56
N TYR A 179 -17.79 0.30 18.63
CA TYR A 179 -19.12 -0.23 18.87
C TYR A 179 -19.16 -1.75 19.00
N PHE A 180 -18.00 -2.41 19.05
CA PHE A 180 -17.87 -3.84 19.30
C PHE A 180 -16.94 -4.09 20.47
N ASP A 181 -17.30 -5.06 21.31
CA ASP A 181 -16.43 -5.53 22.37
C ASP A 181 -15.15 -6.17 21.80
N ALA A 182 -14.12 -6.27 22.62
CA ALA A 182 -12.83 -6.82 22.21
C ALA A 182 -12.93 -8.26 21.63
N ASP A 183 -13.88 -9.04 22.09
CA ASP A 183 -14.12 -10.41 21.62
C ASP A 183 -14.93 -10.47 20.32
N ASN A 184 -15.54 -9.37 19.89
CA ASN A 184 -16.39 -9.28 18.70
C ASN A 184 -15.79 -8.39 17.60
N LYS A 185 -14.49 -8.11 17.67
CA LYS A 185 -13.76 -7.42 16.60
C LYS A 185 -12.40 -8.07 16.37
N MET A 186 -12.01 -8.21 15.11
CA MET A 186 -10.79 -8.91 14.73
C MET A 186 -10.26 -8.46 13.37
N LEU A 187 -9.00 -8.80 13.12
CA LEU A 187 -8.40 -8.67 11.78
C LEU A 187 -8.81 -9.87 10.93
N GLY A 188 -9.04 -9.63 9.63
CA GLY A 188 -9.17 -10.70 8.66
C GLY A 188 -7.82 -11.29 8.27
N PHE A 189 -7.83 -12.40 7.52
CA PHE A 189 -6.59 -13.10 7.13
C PHE A 189 -5.64 -12.25 6.29
N LEU A 190 -6.17 -11.38 5.41
CA LEU A 190 -5.32 -10.45 4.64
C LEU A 190 -4.61 -9.48 5.58
N MET A 191 -5.36 -8.86 6.50
CA MET A 191 -4.81 -7.94 7.48
C MET A 191 -3.79 -8.61 8.40
N GLU A 192 -4.04 -9.84 8.87
CA GLU A 192 -3.08 -10.58 9.70
C GLU A 192 -1.75 -10.80 8.96
N LYS A 193 -1.81 -11.17 7.66
CA LYS A 193 -0.61 -11.37 6.83
C LYS A 193 0.15 -10.05 6.59
N GLU A 194 -0.57 -8.98 6.29
CA GLU A 194 0.05 -7.66 6.07
C GLU A 194 0.72 -7.13 7.35
N VAL A 195 0.06 -7.24 8.49
CA VAL A 195 0.63 -6.83 9.78
C VAL A 195 1.84 -7.69 10.13
N ALA A 196 1.78 -9.00 9.93
CA ALA A 196 2.91 -9.89 10.17
C ALA A 196 4.11 -9.57 9.25
N ALA A 197 3.85 -9.24 7.98
CA ALA A 197 4.89 -8.83 7.04
C ALA A 197 5.57 -7.51 7.46
N VAL A 198 4.79 -6.53 7.93
CA VAL A 198 5.31 -5.28 8.48
C VAL A 198 6.12 -5.53 9.75
N ASP A 199 5.62 -6.35 10.66
CA ASP A 199 6.33 -6.68 11.91
C ASP A 199 7.67 -7.38 11.62
N ALA A 200 7.73 -8.23 10.60
CA ALA A 200 8.97 -8.92 10.20
C ALA A 200 10.09 -7.95 9.77
N ILE A 201 9.75 -6.77 9.24
CA ILE A 201 10.73 -5.76 8.82
C ILE A 201 10.94 -4.63 9.83
N LEU A 202 10.05 -4.48 10.82
CA LEU A 202 10.13 -3.39 11.81
C LEU A 202 10.43 -3.84 13.23
N LYS A 203 10.02 -5.06 13.62
CA LYS A 203 10.12 -5.60 14.99
C LYS A 203 10.97 -6.87 15.05
N ASP A 204 10.67 -7.85 14.21
CA ASP A 204 11.29 -9.19 14.22
C ASP A 204 12.42 -9.30 13.18
N ILE A 205 13.26 -8.29 13.11
CA ILE A 205 14.29 -8.13 12.07
C ILE A 205 15.34 -9.23 12.17
N LYS A 206 15.49 -10.02 11.12
CA LYS A 206 16.63 -10.95 10.92
C LYS A 206 17.70 -10.24 10.09
N ARG A 207 18.93 -10.25 10.60
CA ARG A 207 20.05 -9.53 9.97
C ARG A 207 20.91 -10.44 9.10
N PRO A 208 21.53 -9.95 8.03
CA PRO A 208 21.50 -8.54 7.56
C PRO A 208 20.13 -8.11 7.01
N PHE A 209 19.72 -6.88 7.30
CA PHE A 209 18.54 -6.25 6.73
C PHE A 209 18.96 -5.24 5.65
N VAL A 210 18.50 -5.45 4.43
CA VAL A 210 18.74 -4.58 3.28
C VAL A 210 17.41 -3.96 2.83
N ALA A 211 17.34 -2.64 2.83
CA ALA A 211 16.22 -1.91 2.23
C ALA A 211 16.64 -1.29 0.89
N ILE A 212 15.74 -1.35 -0.09
CA ILE A 212 15.90 -0.75 -1.41
C ILE A 212 14.79 0.29 -1.56
N MET A 213 15.19 1.55 -1.69
CA MET A 213 14.30 2.70 -1.86
C MET A 213 14.59 3.33 -3.21
N GLY A 214 13.66 3.20 -4.13
CA GLY A 214 13.72 3.81 -5.44
C GLY A 214 12.68 4.91 -5.61
N GLY A 215 12.72 5.58 -6.75
CA GLY A 215 11.79 6.64 -7.11
C GLY A 215 12.47 7.95 -7.49
N SER A 216 11.67 8.94 -7.86
CA SER A 216 12.18 10.19 -8.42
C SER A 216 12.57 11.26 -7.39
N LYS A 217 11.99 11.21 -6.18
CA LYS A 217 12.06 12.29 -5.18
C LYS A 217 12.47 11.82 -3.81
N VAL A 218 13.55 12.38 -3.26
CA VAL A 218 14.00 12.19 -1.88
C VAL A 218 12.93 12.71 -0.90
N SER A 219 12.36 13.89 -1.20
CA SER A 219 11.35 14.53 -0.33
C SER A 219 10.14 13.66 -0.04
N SER A 220 9.73 12.83 -1.00
CA SER A 220 8.58 11.93 -0.84
C SER A 220 8.88 10.68 0.01
N LYS A 221 10.16 10.39 0.27
CA LYS A 221 10.63 9.18 0.94
C LYS A 221 11.39 9.47 2.24
N ILE A 222 11.61 10.73 2.59
CA ILE A 222 12.51 11.10 3.69
C ILE A 222 12.09 10.49 5.03
N GLY A 223 10.81 10.52 5.38
CA GLY A 223 10.33 9.93 6.63
C GLY A 223 10.54 8.41 6.72
N ILE A 224 10.39 7.72 5.58
CA ILE A 224 10.67 6.29 5.47
C ILE A 224 12.17 6.02 5.60
N ILE A 225 12.99 6.79 4.87
CA ILE A 225 14.46 6.66 4.88
C ILE A 225 15.01 6.86 6.30
N GLU A 226 14.59 7.92 6.99
CA GLU A 226 15.04 8.23 8.35
C GLU A 226 14.67 7.11 9.33
N ASN A 227 13.46 6.58 9.27
CA ASN A 227 13.05 5.47 10.13
C ASN A 227 13.81 4.17 9.82
N LEU A 228 14.05 3.88 8.54
CA LEU A 228 14.82 2.71 8.11
C LEU A 228 16.29 2.78 8.50
N LEU A 229 16.92 3.97 8.47
CA LEU A 229 18.31 4.15 8.87
C LEU A 229 18.58 3.78 10.34
N GLY A 230 17.55 3.71 11.18
CA GLY A 230 17.64 3.18 12.55
C GLY A 230 17.51 1.65 12.63
N LYS A 231 17.24 0.95 11.53
CA LYS A 231 16.85 -0.45 11.53
C LYS A 231 17.66 -1.34 10.57
N VAL A 232 18.10 -0.80 9.44
CA VAL A 232 18.77 -1.55 8.38
C VAL A 232 20.28 -1.65 8.58
N ASP A 233 20.89 -2.65 7.98
CA ASP A 233 22.35 -2.78 7.87
C ASP A 233 22.84 -2.12 6.58
N LYS A 234 22.04 -2.19 5.51
CA LYS A 234 22.33 -1.55 4.22
C LYS A 234 21.09 -0.87 3.67
N LEU A 235 21.27 0.29 3.06
CA LEU A 235 20.23 1.04 2.36
C LEU A 235 20.67 1.33 0.95
N ILE A 236 19.96 0.78 -0.03
CA ILE A 236 20.14 1.10 -1.44
C ILE A 236 19.20 2.24 -1.78
N LEU A 237 19.72 3.36 -2.27
CA LEU A 237 18.95 4.46 -2.83
C LEU A 237 19.18 4.50 -4.33
N CYS A 238 18.09 4.46 -5.11
CA CYS A 238 18.15 4.32 -6.56
C CYS A 238 17.01 5.10 -7.26
N GLY A 239 16.94 4.95 -8.58
CA GLY A 239 16.01 5.71 -9.39
C GLY A 239 16.44 7.18 -9.55
N GLY A 240 15.51 8.08 -9.79
CA GLY A 240 15.77 9.50 -9.98
C GLY A 240 16.39 10.20 -8.77
N MET A 241 16.21 9.66 -7.56
CA MET A 241 16.88 10.16 -6.35
C MET A 241 18.41 10.16 -6.48
N THR A 242 18.99 9.24 -7.23
CA THR A 242 20.43 9.17 -7.52
C THR A 242 21.02 10.53 -7.91
N TYR A 243 20.30 11.27 -8.74
CA TYR A 243 20.83 12.52 -9.31
C TYR A 243 20.74 13.69 -8.32
N THR A 244 19.81 13.65 -7.37
CA THR A 244 19.80 14.61 -6.25
C THR A 244 21.03 14.41 -5.36
N PHE A 245 21.40 13.16 -5.06
CA PHE A 245 22.64 12.85 -4.31
C PHE A 245 23.90 13.26 -5.11
N ALA A 246 23.98 12.92 -6.39
CA ALA A 246 25.10 13.31 -7.24
C ALA A 246 25.26 14.85 -7.30
N LYS A 247 24.17 15.58 -7.46
CA LYS A 247 24.19 17.05 -7.49
C LYS A 247 24.56 17.67 -6.14
N ALA A 248 24.16 17.05 -5.02
CA ALA A 248 24.55 17.48 -3.68
C ALA A 248 26.07 17.49 -3.46
N HIS A 249 26.80 16.62 -4.16
CA HIS A 249 28.24 16.56 -4.18
C HIS A 249 28.89 17.40 -5.30
N GLY A 250 28.12 18.25 -5.99
CA GLY A 250 28.60 19.11 -7.05
C GLY A 250 28.76 18.42 -8.41
N GLY A 251 28.20 17.22 -8.58
CA GLY A 251 28.26 16.46 -9.84
C GLY A 251 27.45 17.10 -10.96
N GLU A 252 27.81 16.75 -12.20
CA GLU A 252 27.07 17.10 -13.41
C GLU A 252 26.06 15.97 -13.72
N ILE A 253 24.80 16.35 -13.87
CA ILE A 253 23.68 15.39 -14.02
C ILE A 253 22.90 15.57 -15.33
N GLY A 254 23.39 16.46 -16.24
CA GLY A 254 22.70 16.75 -17.50
C GLY A 254 21.25 17.20 -17.29
N GLY A 255 20.34 16.63 -18.08
CA GLY A 255 18.88 16.85 -17.96
C GLY A 255 18.17 15.93 -16.98
N SER A 256 18.90 15.22 -16.10
CA SER A 256 18.31 14.27 -15.16
C SER A 256 17.39 14.95 -14.15
N ILE A 257 16.37 14.22 -13.69
CA ILE A 257 15.46 14.70 -12.64
C ILE A 257 16.24 14.99 -11.35
N VAL A 258 15.93 16.11 -10.70
CA VAL A 258 16.62 16.55 -9.49
C VAL A 258 15.72 17.42 -8.62
N GLU A 259 15.89 17.34 -7.30
CA GLU A 259 15.29 18.25 -6.32
C GLU A 259 16.37 19.22 -5.80
N LEU A 260 16.56 20.36 -6.49
CA LEU A 260 17.60 21.34 -6.14
C LEU A 260 17.41 21.98 -4.75
N ASP A 261 16.17 22.03 -4.26
CA ASP A 261 15.83 22.52 -2.93
C ASP A 261 15.99 21.46 -1.83
N LYS A 262 16.45 20.25 -2.17
CA LYS A 262 16.64 19.10 -1.25
C LYS A 262 18.06 18.55 -1.20
N LEU A 263 19.04 19.29 -1.71
CA LEU A 263 20.44 18.85 -1.69
C LEU A 263 20.94 18.66 -0.26
N ASP A 264 20.60 19.58 0.66
CA ASP A 264 20.95 19.46 2.08
C ASP A 264 20.28 18.25 2.74
N VAL A 265 19.06 17.89 2.33
CA VAL A 265 18.37 16.69 2.81
C VAL A 265 19.12 15.43 2.37
N ALA A 266 19.60 15.39 1.13
CA ALA A 266 20.41 14.25 0.65
C ALA A 266 21.70 14.09 1.46
N LEU A 267 22.44 15.17 1.70
CA LEU A 267 23.64 15.15 2.56
C LEU A 267 23.31 14.72 4.01
N GLY A 268 22.19 15.19 4.55
CA GLY A 268 21.72 14.78 5.88
C GLY A 268 21.43 13.27 5.98
N VAL A 269 20.91 12.68 4.92
CA VAL A 269 20.69 11.21 4.84
C VAL A 269 22.02 10.46 4.91
N GLU A 270 23.04 10.91 4.18
CA GLU A 270 24.37 10.30 4.21
C GLU A 270 25.04 10.40 5.59
N GLU A 271 24.92 11.55 6.25
CA GLU A 271 25.44 11.75 7.61
C GLU A 271 24.71 10.85 8.61
N LEU A 272 23.39 10.75 8.49
CA LEU A 272 22.59 9.88 9.38
C LEU A 272 22.93 8.40 9.16
N ALA A 273 23.09 7.98 7.91
CA ALA A 273 23.53 6.62 7.59
C ALA A 273 24.89 6.32 8.26
N LYS A 274 25.87 7.20 8.10
CA LYS A 274 27.18 7.09 8.71
C LYS A 274 27.11 7.04 10.25
N LYS A 275 26.32 7.91 10.85
CA LYS A 275 26.11 7.95 12.31
C LYS A 275 25.55 6.64 12.85
N ASN A 276 24.63 6.02 12.10
CA ASN A 276 23.97 4.78 12.48
C ASN A 276 24.72 3.53 12.06
N GLY A 277 25.89 3.67 11.41
CA GLY A 277 26.67 2.53 10.92
C GLY A 277 26.01 1.77 9.76
N VAL A 278 25.14 2.42 9.01
CA VAL A 278 24.43 1.86 7.85
C VAL A 278 25.27 2.06 6.60
N GLU A 279 25.48 0.98 5.84
CA GLU A 279 26.09 1.04 4.52
C GLU A 279 25.09 1.64 3.53
N LEU A 280 25.36 2.86 3.07
CA LEU A 280 24.57 3.52 2.03
C LEU A 280 25.13 3.15 0.64
N VAL A 281 24.28 2.54 -0.20
CA VAL A 281 24.66 2.10 -1.54
C VAL A 281 23.97 2.97 -2.58
N LEU A 282 24.78 3.77 -3.30
CA LEU A 282 24.34 4.65 -4.37
C LEU A 282 24.79 4.10 -5.72
N ALA A 283 24.08 4.49 -6.79
CA ALA A 283 24.43 4.12 -8.15
C ALA A 283 25.67 4.89 -8.64
N PRO A 284 26.80 4.24 -8.96
CA PRO A 284 27.99 4.94 -9.47
C PRO A 284 27.87 5.33 -10.94
N ASP A 285 27.01 4.65 -11.70
CA ASP A 285 26.77 4.89 -13.12
C ASP A 285 25.29 4.80 -13.46
N ALA A 286 24.94 5.34 -14.61
CA ALA A 286 23.57 5.38 -15.10
C ALA A 286 23.52 5.02 -16.60
N ILE A 287 22.46 4.31 -17.01
CA ILE A 287 22.04 4.23 -18.40
C ILE A 287 21.24 5.51 -18.69
N CYS A 288 21.79 6.33 -19.57
CA CYS A 288 21.21 7.61 -19.94
C CYS A 288 20.56 7.56 -21.31
N GLY A 289 19.49 8.32 -21.48
CA GLY A 289 18.85 8.57 -22.76
C GLY A 289 19.07 10.03 -23.21
N ASP A 290 19.06 10.27 -24.52
CA ASP A 290 19.06 11.60 -25.12
C ASP A 290 17.65 12.20 -25.25
N ASP A 291 16.63 11.42 -24.91
CA ASP A 291 15.21 11.82 -24.85
C ASP A 291 14.48 10.96 -23.85
N PHE A 292 13.32 11.41 -23.34
CA PHE A 292 12.48 10.64 -22.43
C PHE A 292 11.49 9.76 -23.20
N LYS A 293 11.99 8.67 -23.79
CA LYS A 293 11.21 7.67 -24.51
C LYS A 293 11.93 6.33 -24.55
N ASN A 294 11.20 5.26 -24.78
CA ASN A 294 11.78 3.91 -24.85
C ASN A 294 12.88 3.77 -25.93
N GLU A 295 12.69 4.39 -27.08
CA GLU A 295 13.57 4.32 -28.26
C GLU A 295 14.69 5.37 -28.24
N ALA A 296 14.91 6.07 -27.13
CA ALA A 296 16.02 7.02 -26.99
C ALA A 296 17.38 6.34 -27.22
N ASN A 297 18.33 7.06 -27.78
CA ASN A 297 19.70 6.58 -27.82
C ASN A 297 20.22 6.38 -26.39
N GLN A 298 20.95 5.31 -26.16
CA GLN A 298 21.45 4.94 -24.84
C GLN A 298 22.97 5.12 -24.75
N LYS A 299 23.41 5.63 -23.61
CA LYS A 299 24.83 5.66 -23.26
C LYS A 299 25.00 5.57 -21.74
N VAL A 300 26.03 4.88 -21.30
CA VAL A 300 26.40 4.79 -19.90
C VAL A 300 27.34 5.93 -19.54
N PHE A 301 27.01 6.65 -18.47
CA PHE A 301 27.83 7.68 -17.86
C PHE A 301 27.98 7.46 -16.36
N PRO A 302 29.04 7.95 -15.71
CA PRO A 302 29.07 8.10 -14.27
C PRO A 302 27.87 8.93 -13.81
N SER A 303 27.24 8.59 -12.71
CA SER A 303 26.02 9.28 -12.20
C SER A 303 26.26 10.76 -11.87
N ASP A 304 27.51 11.13 -11.61
CA ASP A 304 27.98 12.49 -11.30
C ASP A 304 28.65 13.23 -12.48
N ALA A 305 28.67 12.61 -13.67
CA ALA A 305 29.31 13.15 -14.87
C ALA A 305 28.47 12.91 -16.14
N ILE A 306 27.18 13.20 -16.05
CA ILE A 306 26.24 13.12 -17.18
C ILE A 306 26.28 14.43 -17.95
N PRO A 307 26.62 14.43 -19.26
CA PRO A 307 26.74 15.63 -20.04
C PRO A 307 25.37 16.24 -20.40
N GLU A 308 25.40 17.51 -20.80
CA GLU A 308 24.21 18.20 -21.34
C GLU A 308 23.63 17.41 -22.54
N GLY A 309 22.31 17.41 -22.67
CA GLY A 309 21.60 16.64 -23.71
C GLY A 309 21.36 15.17 -23.37
N TRP A 310 21.86 14.71 -22.22
CA TRP A 310 21.60 13.37 -21.70
C TRP A 310 20.94 13.42 -20.34
N GLN A 311 20.13 12.43 -20.03
CA GLN A 311 19.49 12.28 -18.72
C GLN A 311 19.56 10.83 -18.25
N GLY A 312 19.78 10.64 -16.96
CA GLY A 312 19.77 9.31 -16.36
C GLY A 312 18.37 8.72 -16.34
N MET A 313 18.24 7.49 -16.83
CA MET A 313 16.94 6.82 -16.95
C MET A 313 16.92 5.45 -16.28
N ASP A 314 18.08 4.83 -16.05
CA ASP A 314 18.19 3.56 -15.32
C ASP A 314 19.55 3.43 -14.64
N ALA A 315 19.68 2.50 -13.70
CA ALA A 315 20.94 2.17 -13.08
C ALA A 315 21.89 1.52 -14.08
N GLY A 316 23.14 1.99 -14.11
CA GLY A 316 24.17 1.46 -14.98
C GLY A 316 24.66 0.06 -14.60
N PRO A 317 25.52 -0.55 -15.43
CA PRO A 317 26.00 -1.90 -15.19
C PRO A 317 26.75 -2.08 -13.85
N GLU A 318 27.55 -1.09 -13.43
CA GLU A 318 28.25 -1.14 -12.16
C GLU A 318 27.28 -0.96 -10.97
N ALA A 319 26.27 -0.07 -11.11
CA ALA A 319 25.20 0.06 -10.12
C ALA A 319 24.44 -1.23 -9.94
N GLN A 320 24.07 -1.91 -11.02
CA GLN A 320 23.38 -3.20 -10.99
C GLN A 320 24.18 -4.26 -10.22
N LYS A 321 25.49 -4.35 -10.46
CA LYS A 321 26.39 -5.26 -9.73
C LYS A 321 26.48 -4.91 -8.25
N ARG A 322 26.62 -3.63 -7.90
CA ARG A 322 26.65 -3.16 -6.51
C ARG A 322 25.35 -3.46 -5.77
N PHE A 323 24.22 -3.24 -6.40
CA PHE A 323 22.92 -3.54 -5.81
C PHE A 323 22.75 -5.03 -5.56
N ALA A 324 23.08 -5.87 -6.54
CA ALA A 324 23.02 -7.31 -6.39
C ALA A 324 23.98 -7.82 -5.27
N ALA A 325 25.19 -7.27 -5.21
CA ALA A 325 26.17 -7.61 -4.16
C ALA A 325 25.68 -7.19 -2.77
N ALA A 326 25.04 -6.02 -2.65
CA ALA A 326 24.49 -5.54 -1.39
C ALA A 326 23.33 -6.40 -0.89
N ILE A 327 22.50 -6.91 -1.79
CA ILE A 327 21.34 -7.78 -1.49
C ILE A 327 21.75 -9.19 -1.12
N LYS A 328 22.85 -9.67 -1.72
CA LYS A 328 23.36 -11.04 -1.49
C LYS A 328 23.59 -11.31 0.00
N GLY A 329 23.09 -12.43 0.49
CA GLY A 329 23.24 -12.84 1.89
C GLY A 329 22.31 -12.13 2.88
N ALA A 330 21.46 -11.22 2.43
CA ALA A 330 20.45 -10.60 3.27
C ALA A 330 19.51 -11.66 3.89
N LYS A 331 19.00 -11.38 5.08
CA LYS A 331 17.99 -12.21 5.76
C LYS A 331 16.62 -11.51 5.82
N THR A 332 16.61 -10.18 5.73
CA THR A 332 15.41 -9.36 5.61
C THR A 332 15.62 -8.37 4.48
N ILE A 333 14.63 -8.26 3.60
CA ILE A 333 14.67 -7.37 2.44
C ILE A 333 13.37 -6.60 2.35
N LEU A 334 13.48 -5.29 2.14
CA LEU A 334 12.37 -4.42 1.78
C LEU A 334 12.67 -3.76 0.43
N TRP A 335 11.76 -3.88 -0.53
CA TRP A 335 11.87 -3.14 -1.79
C TRP A 335 10.66 -2.24 -2.01
N ASN A 336 10.94 -0.93 -2.13
CA ASN A 336 9.95 0.09 -2.42
C ASN A 336 10.49 1.11 -3.44
N GLY A 337 10.05 1.03 -4.67
CA GLY A 337 10.37 1.92 -5.77
C GLY A 337 11.43 1.38 -6.75
N PRO A 338 11.25 1.64 -8.05
CA PRO A 338 12.12 1.15 -9.12
C PRO A 338 13.45 1.88 -9.16
N ALA A 339 14.44 1.24 -9.80
CA ALA A 339 15.77 1.80 -10.03
C ALA A 339 15.89 2.64 -11.31
N GLY A 340 14.88 2.58 -12.17
CA GLY A 340 14.84 3.30 -13.46
C GLY A 340 13.43 3.51 -13.96
N VAL A 341 13.30 3.95 -15.20
CA VAL A 341 12.02 4.11 -15.91
C VAL A 341 11.59 2.74 -16.42
N PHE A 342 11.22 1.87 -15.49
CA PHE A 342 10.96 0.44 -15.74
C PHE A 342 9.81 0.16 -16.71
N GLU A 343 8.95 1.15 -16.95
CA GLU A 343 7.89 1.09 -17.96
C GLU A 343 8.46 0.96 -19.36
N PHE A 344 9.65 1.51 -19.58
CA PHE A 344 10.41 1.38 -20.81
C PHE A 344 11.27 0.12 -20.79
N ASP A 345 11.08 -0.78 -21.73
CA ASP A 345 11.84 -2.04 -21.80
C ASP A 345 13.35 -1.83 -21.92
N ASN A 346 13.75 -0.72 -22.53
CA ASN A 346 15.15 -0.34 -22.70
C ASN A 346 15.77 0.31 -21.46
N PHE A 347 14.99 0.60 -20.41
CA PHE A 347 15.44 1.28 -19.18
C PHE A 347 14.92 0.59 -17.90
N CYS A 348 14.83 -0.74 -17.94
CA CYS A 348 14.33 -1.53 -16.83
C CYS A 348 15.35 -2.52 -16.22
N ASP A 349 16.58 -2.51 -16.70
CA ASP A 349 17.62 -3.49 -16.30
C ASP A 349 18.05 -3.32 -14.84
N GLY A 350 18.10 -2.09 -14.34
CA GLY A 350 18.39 -1.82 -12.93
C GLY A 350 17.34 -2.43 -11.99
N SER A 351 16.06 -2.24 -12.29
CA SER A 351 14.95 -2.82 -11.52
C SER A 351 14.91 -4.35 -11.66
N ARG A 352 15.22 -4.87 -12.86
CA ARG A 352 15.32 -6.31 -13.09
C ARG A 352 16.47 -6.94 -12.28
N ALA A 353 17.63 -6.32 -12.24
CA ALA A 353 18.77 -6.79 -11.47
C ALA A 353 18.47 -6.86 -9.97
N ILE A 354 17.79 -5.84 -9.43
CA ILE A 354 17.30 -5.84 -8.05
C ILE A 354 16.32 -6.99 -7.83
N GLY A 355 15.31 -7.14 -8.68
CA GLY A 355 14.30 -8.19 -8.56
C GLY A 355 14.91 -9.60 -8.56
N LEU A 356 15.86 -9.87 -9.48
CA LEU A 356 16.58 -11.16 -9.56
C LEU A 356 17.43 -11.42 -8.31
N ALA A 357 18.12 -10.40 -7.81
CA ALA A 357 18.93 -10.54 -6.58
C ALA A 357 18.04 -10.81 -5.34
N ILE A 358 16.87 -10.17 -5.26
CA ILE A 358 15.88 -10.44 -4.20
C ILE A 358 15.35 -11.87 -4.32
N ALA A 359 15.01 -12.32 -5.52
CA ALA A 359 14.51 -13.69 -5.76
C ALA A 359 15.56 -14.74 -5.32
N GLU A 360 16.84 -14.55 -5.64
CA GLU A 360 17.91 -15.45 -5.22
C GLU A 360 18.09 -15.45 -3.70
N ALA A 361 18.14 -14.27 -3.07
CA ALA A 361 18.24 -14.17 -1.62
C ALA A 361 17.01 -14.81 -0.90
N THR A 362 15.82 -14.67 -1.49
CA THR A 362 14.58 -15.30 -0.96
C THR A 362 14.69 -16.82 -1.05
N LYS A 363 15.18 -17.37 -2.15
CA LYS A 363 15.44 -18.79 -2.32
C LYS A 363 16.46 -19.31 -1.29
N GLU A 364 17.42 -18.49 -0.89
CA GLU A 364 18.39 -18.79 0.17
C GLU A 364 17.83 -18.59 1.60
N GLY A 365 16.55 -18.29 1.74
CA GLY A 365 15.84 -18.19 3.02
C GLY A 365 15.68 -16.77 3.58
N ALA A 366 15.91 -15.72 2.80
CA ALA A 366 15.58 -14.37 3.18
C ALA A 366 14.06 -14.16 3.20
N PHE A 367 13.57 -13.31 4.11
CA PHE A 367 12.24 -12.75 4.02
C PHE A 367 12.29 -11.48 3.17
N SER A 368 11.53 -11.44 2.08
CA SER A 368 11.46 -10.30 1.18
C SER A 368 10.05 -9.73 1.11
N LEU A 369 9.92 -8.44 1.45
CA LEU A 369 8.69 -7.67 1.36
C LEU A 369 8.79 -6.68 0.20
N ILE A 370 7.86 -6.79 -0.74
CA ILE A 370 7.72 -5.87 -1.88
C ILE A 370 6.53 -4.96 -1.60
N GLY A 371 6.75 -3.68 -1.68
CA GLY A 371 5.68 -2.70 -1.43
C GLY A 371 5.75 -1.45 -2.30
N GLY A 372 4.58 -0.88 -2.55
CA GLY A 372 4.40 0.22 -3.49
C GLY A 372 4.05 -0.25 -4.90
N GLY A 373 3.16 0.50 -5.56
CA GLY A 373 2.60 0.11 -6.86
C GLY A 373 3.66 -0.20 -7.92
N ASP A 374 4.67 0.65 -8.02
CA ASP A 374 5.72 0.50 -9.04
C ASP A 374 6.61 -0.73 -8.79
N SER A 375 6.94 -1.02 -7.53
CA SER A 375 7.73 -2.23 -7.19
C SER A 375 6.95 -3.51 -7.49
N VAL A 376 5.65 -3.51 -7.17
CA VAL A 376 4.75 -4.62 -7.48
C VAL A 376 4.64 -4.80 -9.00
N ALA A 377 4.51 -3.70 -9.75
CA ALA A 377 4.52 -3.73 -11.20
C ALA A 377 5.83 -4.28 -11.78
N CYS A 378 6.98 -3.93 -11.21
CA CYS A 378 8.29 -4.49 -11.58
C CYS A 378 8.33 -6.02 -11.38
N VAL A 379 7.94 -6.48 -10.20
CA VAL A 379 7.94 -7.91 -9.87
C VAL A 379 7.05 -8.71 -10.83
N ASN A 380 5.88 -8.16 -11.14
CA ASN A 380 4.95 -8.78 -12.11
C ASN A 380 5.52 -8.76 -13.53
N LYS A 381 6.06 -7.61 -13.97
CA LYS A 381 6.67 -7.47 -15.32
C LYS A 381 7.79 -8.46 -15.54
N PHE A 382 8.59 -8.73 -14.52
CA PHE A 382 9.74 -9.64 -14.62
C PHE A 382 9.39 -11.10 -14.29
N GLY A 383 8.12 -11.42 -13.97
CA GLY A 383 7.71 -12.78 -13.64
C GLY A 383 8.29 -13.31 -12.33
N LEU A 384 8.52 -12.44 -11.35
CA LEU A 384 9.17 -12.76 -10.07
C LEU A 384 8.20 -12.83 -8.88
N ALA A 385 6.89 -12.66 -9.11
CA ALA A 385 5.89 -12.60 -8.04
C ALA A 385 5.92 -13.82 -7.12
N ASP A 386 6.11 -15.02 -7.66
CA ASP A 386 6.17 -16.27 -6.90
C ASP A 386 7.54 -16.54 -6.27
N GLN A 387 8.52 -15.66 -6.50
CA GLN A 387 9.91 -15.82 -6.05
C GLN A 387 10.28 -14.86 -4.91
N VAL A 388 9.30 -14.11 -4.39
CA VAL A 388 9.45 -13.22 -3.23
C VAL A 388 8.54 -13.69 -2.10
N SER A 389 8.86 -13.32 -0.86
CA SER A 389 8.11 -13.82 0.31
C SER A 389 6.72 -13.20 0.44
N TYR A 390 6.60 -11.90 0.21
CA TYR A 390 5.34 -11.19 0.36
C TYR A 390 5.26 -9.94 -0.52
N ILE A 391 4.13 -9.80 -1.21
CA ILE A 391 3.78 -8.61 -1.99
C ILE A 391 2.64 -7.91 -1.26
N SER A 392 2.92 -6.73 -0.71
CA SER A 392 1.92 -5.96 0.04
C SER A 392 0.91 -5.30 -0.89
N THR A 393 -0.34 -5.38 -0.50
CA THR A 393 -1.44 -4.64 -1.15
C THR A 393 -1.64 -3.25 -0.55
N GLY A 394 -0.85 -2.90 0.48
CA GLY A 394 -1.09 -1.80 1.38
C GLY A 394 -0.85 -0.40 0.81
N GLY A 395 -0.05 -0.27 -0.24
CA GLY A 395 0.26 1.04 -0.82
C GLY A 395 0.67 2.07 0.22
N GLY A 396 -0.14 3.13 0.40
CA GLY A 396 0.12 4.19 1.38
C GLY A 396 0.12 3.72 2.83
N ALA A 397 -0.68 2.71 3.19
CA ALA A 397 -0.70 2.18 4.55
C ALA A 397 0.61 1.49 4.92
N LEU A 398 1.19 0.74 3.98
CA LEU A 398 2.52 0.15 4.18
C LEU A 398 3.58 1.24 4.39
N LEU A 399 3.57 2.28 3.56
CA LEU A 399 4.54 3.38 3.67
C LEU A 399 4.43 4.10 5.03
N GLU A 400 3.22 4.40 5.48
CA GLU A 400 2.99 5.01 6.79
C GLU A 400 3.44 4.09 7.95
N ALA A 401 3.22 2.78 7.84
CA ALA A 401 3.73 1.81 8.82
C ALA A 401 5.26 1.79 8.85
N ILE A 402 5.92 1.82 7.68
CA ILE A 402 7.39 1.87 7.58
C ILE A 402 7.95 3.18 8.13
N GLU A 403 7.22 4.29 8.01
CA GLU A 403 7.54 5.56 8.69
C GLU A 403 7.42 5.49 10.22
N GLY A 404 6.90 4.40 10.76
CA GLY A 404 6.67 4.23 12.21
C GLY A 404 5.35 4.82 12.70
N LYS A 405 4.44 5.18 11.81
CA LYS A 405 3.11 5.70 12.18
C LYS A 405 2.18 4.57 12.60
N VAL A 406 1.37 4.84 13.61
CA VAL A 406 0.30 3.93 14.01
C VAL A 406 -0.77 3.88 12.93
N LEU A 407 -1.18 2.68 12.54
CA LEU A 407 -2.28 2.46 11.61
C LEU A 407 -3.61 2.42 12.36
N PRO A 408 -4.50 3.41 12.22
CA PRO A 408 -5.75 3.48 12.98
C PRO A 408 -6.63 2.24 12.87
N GLY A 409 -6.68 1.62 11.68
CA GLY A 409 -7.47 0.41 11.45
C GLY A 409 -6.92 -0.84 12.17
N VAL A 410 -5.62 -0.87 12.48
CA VAL A 410 -5.00 -1.94 13.27
C VAL A 410 -5.16 -1.63 14.76
N ALA A 411 -4.85 -0.41 15.17
CA ALA A 411 -4.93 0.04 16.56
C ALA A 411 -6.33 -0.12 17.13
N ALA A 412 -7.37 0.20 16.36
CA ALA A 412 -8.77 0.06 16.77
C ALA A 412 -9.18 -1.38 17.09
N ILE A 413 -8.53 -2.37 16.47
CA ILE A 413 -8.76 -3.79 16.75
C ILE A 413 -7.92 -4.26 17.92
N LYS A 414 -6.63 -3.89 17.95
CA LYS A 414 -5.68 -4.35 18.98
C LYS A 414 -5.81 -3.64 20.32
N GLY A 415 -6.44 -2.46 20.34
CA GLY A 415 -6.56 -1.62 21.56
C GLY A 415 -5.26 -0.88 21.90
N GLU A 416 -4.44 -0.55 20.88
CA GLU A 416 -3.15 0.14 21.03
C GLU A 416 -3.29 1.66 20.83
#